data_310763df0153f8e35f1615cb3c1daf97
#
_entry.id   310763df0153f8e35f1615cb3c1daf97
#
_cell.length_a   1.000
_cell.length_b   1.000
_cell.length_c   1.000
_cell.angle_alpha   90.00
_cell.angle_beta   90.00
_cell.angle_gamma   90.00
#
_symmetry.space_group_name_H-M   'P 1'
#
loop_
_entity.id
_entity.type
_entity.pdbx_description
1 polymer ?
#
loop_
_entity_poly.entity_id
_entity_poly.type
_entity_poly.pdbx_seq_one_letter_code
_entity_poly.pdbx_strand_id
1 'polypeptide(L)'
;MHAVVYERHGGPEVLEYRDVPDPSPANGEVLVDVEVAGVNFRDVYERDGREYALQPPAIVGVEGAGTVVETGQRVAWLGVPHSYAERVAADPGRLVPIPDDVSFDVATAALLQGMTAHYLVFDSYPIQKGDWVIVHAAAGGVGLLLTQIAKLVGGCVIATASTDEKAQLARDTGADEVLGYEGFAERAREIAGGEGVAAVYDGVGRTTFYEGLKALRPFGHMILYGASSGQPDPLQLMLLAKSGSLYVQRPTLQTHTRTPELLRDRARKVFELVTQGTLKIRIGARYPLAKARQAHEDLGARKTTGKVLLLP
;
A
#
# COMPACT_ATOMS: atom_id res chain seq x y z
N MET A 1 -14.39 5.33 24.43
CA MET A 1 -13.14 5.57 23.68
C MET A 1 -13.36 6.58 22.58
N HIS A 2 -12.27 7.22 22.12
CA HIS A 2 -12.36 8.07 20.94
C HIS A 2 -12.12 7.26 19.65
N ALA A 3 -12.82 7.66 18.57
CA ALA A 3 -12.67 7.07 17.25
C ALA A 3 -13.02 8.05 16.14
N VAL A 4 -12.61 7.73 14.90
CA VAL A 4 -12.96 8.50 13.70
C VAL A 4 -14.09 7.77 12.97
N VAL A 5 -15.26 8.40 12.97
CA VAL A 5 -16.52 7.86 12.46
C VAL A 5 -16.96 8.61 11.21
N TYR A 6 -17.68 7.95 10.32
CA TYR A 6 -18.45 8.60 9.27
C TYR A 6 -19.90 8.10 9.27
N GLU A 7 -20.84 9.03 9.17
CA GLU A 7 -22.30 8.78 9.16
C GLU A 7 -22.86 8.54 7.75
N ARG A 8 -22.10 8.90 6.74
CA ARG A 8 -22.42 8.76 5.32
C ARG A 8 -21.13 8.70 4.50
N HIS A 9 -21.20 8.12 3.33
CA HIS A 9 -20.10 8.19 2.37
C HIS A 9 -19.91 9.62 1.84
N GLY A 10 -18.65 9.98 1.52
CA GLY A 10 -18.35 11.33 1.01
C GLY A 10 -16.86 11.64 1.02
N GLY A 11 -16.53 12.91 0.86
CA GLY A 11 -15.16 13.44 0.95
C GLY A 11 -14.62 13.42 2.38
N PRO A 12 -13.39 13.95 2.59
CA PRO A 12 -12.77 13.94 3.93
C PRO A 12 -13.59 14.64 5.02
N GLU A 13 -14.51 15.54 4.63
CA GLU A 13 -15.38 16.29 5.53
C GLU A 13 -16.35 15.42 6.32
N VAL A 14 -16.60 14.17 5.91
CA VAL A 14 -17.49 13.27 6.63
C VAL A 14 -16.82 12.56 7.82
N LEU A 15 -15.50 12.70 7.96
CA LEU A 15 -14.75 12.12 9.07
C LEU A 15 -14.89 12.97 10.34
N GLU A 16 -15.43 12.37 11.39
CA GLU A 16 -15.66 12.99 12.70
C GLU A 16 -14.91 12.24 13.79
N TYR A 17 -14.08 12.94 14.54
CA TYR A 17 -13.46 12.42 15.75
C TYR A 17 -14.41 12.64 16.93
N ARG A 18 -14.84 11.56 17.58
CA ARG A 18 -15.81 11.61 18.67
C ARG A 18 -15.73 10.45 19.65
N ASP A 19 -16.37 10.61 20.79
CA ASP A 19 -16.58 9.54 21.74
C ASP A 19 -17.56 8.50 21.17
N VAL A 20 -17.20 7.22 21.32
CA VAL A 20 -18.02 6.05 20.99
C VAL A 20 -17.87 5.02 22.10
N PRO A 21 -18.81 4.07 22.24
CA PRO A 21 -18.63 2.94 23.16
C PRO A 21 -17.38 2.14 22.85
N ASP A 22 -16.73 1.61 23.87
CA ASP A 22 -15.64 0.67 23.69
C ASP A 22 -16.11 -0.57 22.91
N PRO A 23 -15.28 -1.16 22.04
CA PRO A 23 -15.66 -2.37 21.33
C PRO A 23 -15.83 -3.54 22.31
N SER A 24 -16.86 -4.33 22.08
CA SER A 24 -17.08 -5.58 22.81
C SER A 24 -16.60 -6.74 21.94
N PRO A 25 -15.47 -7.39 22.27
CA PRO A 25 -14.99 -8.52 21.49
C PRO A 25 -16.05 -9.63 21.37
N ALA A 26 -16.25 -10.13 20.15
CA ALA A 26 -17.07 -11.31 19.93
C ALA A 26 -16.36 -12.58 20.46
N ASN A 27 -17.07 -13.72 20.46
CA ASN A 27 -16.46 -14.96 20.92
C ASN A 27 -15.23 -15.33 20.06
N GLY A 28 -14.07 -15.44 20.72
CA GLY A 28 -12.78 -15.73 20.10
C GLY A 28 -11.98 -14.51 19.63
N GLU A 29 -12.53 -13.30 19.69
CA GLU A 29 -11.78 -12.07 19.48
C GLU A 29 -11.07 -11.61 20.76
N VAL A 30 -10.03 -10.80 20.57
CA VAL A 30 -9.27 -10.13 21.64
C VAL A 30 -9.39 -8.62 21.51
N LEU A 31 -9.29 -7.92 22.63
CA LEU A 31 -9.23 -6.47 22.68
C LEU A 31 -7.77 -6.02 22.52
N VAL A 32 -7.54 -5.01 21.66
CA VAL A 32 -6.22 -4.43 21.44
C VAL A 32 -6.28 -2.93 21.70
N ASP A 33 -5.41 -2.42 22.58
CA ASP A 33 -5.14 -0.99 22.72
C ASP A 33 -4.31 -0.56 21.51
N VAL A 34 -4.80 0.43 20.76
CA VAL A 34 -4.17 0.91 19.53
C VAL A 34 -3.11 1.95 19.86
N GLU A 35 -1.87 1.69 19.49
CA GLU A 35 -0.77 2.66 19.62
C GLU A 35 -0.59 3.50 18.35
N VAL A 36 -0.85 2.89 17.20
CA VAL A 36 -0.69 3.52 15.88
C VAL A 36 -1.69 2.93 14.90
N ALA A 37 -2.39 3.77 14.14
CA ALA A 37 -3.16 3.35 12.97
C ALA A 37 -2.51 3.82 11.67
N GLY A 38 -2.59 3.01 10.61
CA GLY A 38 -2.00 3.30 9.31
C GLY A 38 -3.00 3.86 8.32
N VAL A 39 -2.70 5.00 7.68
CA VAL A 39 -3.56 5.59 6.64
C VAL A 39 -3.20 5.04 5.27
N ASN A 40 -4.21 4.63 4.50
CA ASN A 40 -4.08 4.04 3.17
C ASN A 40 -5.10 4.62 2.18
N PHE A 41 -4.80 4.57 0.87
CA PHE A 41 -5.79 4.90 -0.16
C PHE A 41 -7.04 4.02 -0.12
N ARG A 42 -6.92 2.79 0.39
CA ARG A 42 -8.04 1.90 0.64
C ARG A 42 -9.09 2.52 1.58
N ASP A 43 -8.63 3.23 2.62
CA ASP A 43 -9.50 3.89 3.58
C ASP A 43 -10.23 5.09 2.95
N VAL A 44 -9.59 5.73 1.96
CA VAL A 44 -10.23 6.76 1.13
C VAL A 44 -11.35 6.13 0.29
N TYR A 45 -11.11 4.97 -0.33
CA TYR A 45 -12.15 4.28 -1.12
C TYR A 45 -13.31 3.82 -0.26
N GLU A 46 -13.04 3.28 0.93
CA GLU A 46 -14.04 2.89 1.93
C GLU A 46 -14.93 4.08 2.32
N ARG A 47 -14.31 5.19 2.72
CA ARG A 47 -15.01 6.42 3.09
C ARG A 47 -15.86 6.99 1.93
N ASP A 48 -15.34 6.97 0.70
CA ASP A 48 -16.02 7.51 -0.49
C ASP A 48 -17.20 6.64 -0.94
N GLY A 49 -17.38 5.43 -0.38
CA GLY A 49 -18.42 4.49 -0.80
C GLY A 49 -18.08 3.71 -2.07
N ARG A 50 -16.79 3.68 -2.44
CA ARG A 50 -16.27 2.88 -3.56
C ARG A 50 -15.98 1.45 -3.11
N GLU A 51 -14.84 0.88 -3.52
CA GLU A 51 -14.41 -0.44 -3.07
C GLU A 51 -14.19 -0.47 -1.56
N TYR A 52 -14.47 -1.60 -0.94
CA TYR A 52 -14.30 -1.87 0.51
C TYR A 52 -15.25 -1.10 1.43
N ALA A 53 -16.28 -0.45 0.88
CA ALA A 53 -17.22 0.35 1.68
C ALA A 53 -17.92 -0.46 2.76
N LEU A 54 -17.88 0.04 3.99
CA LEU A 54 -18.73 -0.42 5.10
C LEU A 54 -20.06 0.36 5.07
N GLN A 55 -21.10 -0.20 5.65
CA GLN A 55 -22.36 0.52 5.81
C GLN A 55 -22.23 1.56 6.94
N PRO A 56 -22.44 2.85 6.67
CA PRO A 56 -22.47 3.87 7.71
C PRO A 56 -23.64 3.67 8.69
N PRO A 57 -23.51 4.06 9.97
CA PRO A 57 -22.33 4.65 10.57
C PRO A 57 -21.21 3.63 10.81
N ALA A 58 -19.96 4.02 10.56
CA ALA A 58 -18.82 3.14 10.72
C ALA A 58 -17.56 3.90 11.16
N ILE A 59 -16.67 3.21 11.86
CA ILE A 59 -15.31 3.69 12.15
C ILE A 59 -14.41 3.25 10.98
N VAL A 60 -13.65 4.17 10.42
CA VAL A 60 -12.77 3.91 9.28
C VAL A 60 -11.47 3.21 9.71
N GLY A 61 -10.75 2.62 8.74
CA GLY A 61 -9.41 2.07 8.91
C GLY A 61 -9.35 0.58 9.14
N VAL A 62 -8.22 -0.03 8.73
CA VAL A 62 -8.04 -1.50 8.74
C VAL A 62 -6.65 -1.96 9.11
N GLU A 63 -5.76 -1.04 9.44
CA GLU A 63 -4.36 -1.34 9.73
C GLU A 63 -3.90 -0.57 10.96
N GLY A 64 -3.09 -1.23 11.78
CA GLY A 64 -2.50 -0.60 12.94
C GLY A 64 -1.53 -1.53 13.66
N ALA A 65 -1.03 -1.01 14.77
CA ALA A 65 -0.23 -1.76 15.74
C ALA A 65 -0.59 -1.32 17.16
N GLY A 66 -0.43 -2.23 18.09
CA GLY A 66 -0.79 -1.97 19.49
C GLY A 66 -0.50 -3.15 20.39
N THR A 67 -1.16 -3.16 21.55
CA THR A 67 -0.93 -4.14 22.61
C THR A 67 -2.23 -4.88 22.93
N VAL A 68 -2.19 -6.20 22.91
CA VAL A 68 -3.33 -7.04 23.33
C VAL A 68 -3.54 -6.86 24.84
N VAL A 69 -4.75 -6.42 25.22
CA VAL A 69 -5.06 -6.02 26.60
C VAL A 69 -4.83 -7.16 27.60
N GLU A 70 -5.27 -8.38 27.27
CA GLU A 70 -5.21 -9.52 28.18
C GLU A 70 -3.79 -10.07 28.38
N THR A 71 -2.92 -9.97 27.36
CA THR A 71 -1.62 -10.64 27.35
C THR A 71 -0.41 -9.71 27.39
N GLY A 72 -0.62 -8.42 27.07
CA GLY A 72 0.47 -7.48 26.86
C GLY A 72 1.30 -7.71 25.59
N GLN A 73 0.85 -8.61 24.72
CA GLN A 73 1.57 -8.94 23.48
C GLN A 73 1.53 -7.76 22.49
N ARG A 74 2.69 -7.37 21.97
CA ARG A 74 2.83 -6.38 20.91
C ARG A 74 2.45 -6.99 19.56
N VAL A 75 1.48 -6.40 18.89
CA VAL A 75 0.94 -6.91 17.62
C VAL A 75 0.73 -5.81 16.60
N ALA A 76 0.83 -6.17 15.33
CA ALA A 76 0.36 -5.37 14.20
C ALA A 76 -0.72 -6.16 13.45
N TRP A 77 -1.59 -5.48 12.74
CA TRP A 77 -2.67 -6.12 12.00
C TRP A 77 -2.97 -5.47 10.67
N LEU A 78 -3.62 -6.27 9.84
CA LEU A 78 -4.16 -5.85 8.56
C LEU A 78 -5.54 -6.49 8.34
N GLY A 79 -6.49 -5.68 7.86
CA GLY A 79 -7.84 -6.15 7.57
C GLY A 79 -8.70 -6.30 8.81
N VAL A 80 -8.33 -5.70 9.95
CA VAL A 80 -9.19 -5.51 11.11
C VAL A 80 -9.91 -4.18 10.93
N PRO A 81 -11.24 -4.18 10.73
CA PRO A 81 -12.00 -2.95 10.57
C PRO A 81 -11.97 -2.10 11.84
N HIS A 82 -12.37 -0.84 11.71
CA HIS A 82 -12.48 0.10 12.83
C HIS A 82 -11.14 0.49 13.48
N SER A 83 -10.04 0.48 12.70
CA SER A 83 -8.69 0.71 13.25
C SER A 83 -8.38 2.17 13.58
N TYR A 84 -9.20 3.15 13.15
CA TYR A 84 -9.01 4.55 13.56
C TYR A 84 -9.73 4.83 14.90
N ALA A 85 -9.27 4.16 15.93
CA ALA A 85 -9.83 4.21 17.28
C ALA A 85 -8.73 3.99 18.33
N GLU A 86 -9.01 4.28 19.57
CA GLU A 86 -8.12 3.98 20.71
C GLU A 86 -8.06 2.47 20.99
N ARG A 87 -9.11 1.71 20.62
CA ARG A 87 -9.21 0.25 20.80
C ARG A 87 -9.89 -0.43 19.63
N VAL A 88 -9.50 -1.66 19.35
CA VAL A 88 -10.16 -2.53 18.36
C VAL A 88 -10.39 -3.92 18.93
N ALA A 89 -11.50 -4.56 18.54
CA ALA A 89 -11.71 -5.99 18.70
C ALA A 89 -11.18 -6.70 17.45
N ALA A 90 -10.37 -7.72 17.63
CA ALA A 90 -9.67 -8.38 16.54
C ALA A 90 -9.67 -9.91 16.67
N ASP A 91 -9.87 -10.59 15.54
CA ASP A 91 -9.58 -12.02 15.42
C ASP A 91 -8.05 -12.24 15.59
N PRO A 92 -7.61 -13.08 16.55
CA PRO A 92 -6.19 -13.41 16.73
C PRO A 92 -5.51 -13.95 15.47
N GLY A 93 -6.28 -14.54 14.55
CA GLY A 93 -5.78 -14.99 13.24
C GLY A 93 -5.33 -13.84 12.33
N ARG A 94 -5.77 -12.62 12.59
CA ARG A 94 -5.37 -11.40 11.86
C ARG A 94 -4.24 -10.62 12.52
N LEU A 95 -3.80 -11.04 13.70
CA LEU A 95 -2.74 -10.40 14.45
C LEU A 95 -1.38 -11.02 14.13
N VAL A 96 -0.40 -10.15 13.95
CA VAL A 96 1.00 -10.49 13.67
C VAL A 96 1.86 -10.02 14.84
N PRO A 97 2.59 -10.89 15.53
CA PRO A 97 3.55 -10.47 16.55
C PRO A 97 4.62 -9.53 15.98
N ILE A 98 4.92 -8.48 16.71
CA ILE A 98 5.96 -7.51 16.34
C ILE A 98 7.28 -7.94 16.99
N PRO A 99 8.41 -8.02 16.23
CA PRO A 99 9.73 -8.24 16.80
C PRO A 99 10.09 -7.16 17.84
N ASP A 100 10.87 -7.52 18.85
CA ASP A 100 11.19 -6.64 19.99
C ASP A 100 11.93 -5.36 19.58
N ASP A 101 12.76 -5.43 18.55
CA ASP A 101 13.53 -4.33 17.98
C ASP A 101 12.76 -3.47 16.97
N VAL A 102 11.49 -3.79 16.67
CA VAL A 102 10.63 -3.05 15.76
C VAL A 102 9.63 -2.22 16.56
N SER A 103 9.59 -0.89 16.34
CA SER A 103 8.59 -0.01 16.97
C SER A 103 7.20 -0.21 16.36
N PHE A 104 6.14 0.21 17.07
CA PHE A 104 4.76 0.19 16.55
C PHE A 104 4.62 1.00 15.25
N ASP A 105 5.26 2.16 15.17
CA ASP A 105 5.30 3.01 13.98
C ASP A 105 5.87 2.27 12.78
N VAL A 106 7.03 1.64 12.96
CA VAL A 106 7.72 0.89 11.88
C VAL A 106 6.90 -0.35 11.50
N ALA A 107 6.36 -1.07 12.47
CA ALA A 107 5.53 -2.24 12.22
C ALA A 107 4.29 -1.87 11.39
N THR A 108 3.55 -0.82 11.78
CA THR A 108 2.40 -0.31 11.02
C THR A 108 2.81 0.15 9.62
N ALA A 109 3.92 0.87 9.51
CA ALA A 109 4.37 1.40 8.22
C ALA A 109 4.91 0.32 7.27
N ALA A 110 5.41 -0.79 7.82
CA ALA A 110 5.95 -1.91 7.05
C ALA A 110 4.88 -2.91 6.60
N LEU A 111 3.80 -3.10 7.37
CA LEU A 111 2.97 -4.29 7.23
C LEU A 111 2.20 -4.32 5.89
N LEU A 112 1.20 -3.46 5.69
CA LEU A 112 0.38 -3.47 4.47
C LEU A 112 1.23 -3.19 3.23
N GLN A 113 2.02 -2.13 3.30
CA GLN A 113 2.78 -1.63 2.16
C GLN A 113 3.96 -2.56 1.81
N GLY A 114 4.66 -3.08 2.81
CA GLY A 114 5.76 -4.03 2.62
C GLY A 114 5.28 -5.39 2.12
N MET A 115 4.20 -5.94 2.69
CA MET A 115 3.62 -7.18 2.18
C MET A 115 3.08 -7.01 0.74
N THR A 116 2.54 -5.82 0.41
CA THR A 116 2.13 -5.50 -0.96
C THR A 116 3.33 -5.48 -1.88
N ALA A 117 4.37 -4.75 -1.57
CA ALA A 117 5.61 -4.70 -2.36
C ALA A 117 6.23 -6.10 -2.51
N HIS A 118 6.21 -6.90 -1.44
CA HIS A 118 6.73 -8.25 -1.46
C HIS A 118 5.99 -9.16 -2.45
N TYR A 119 4.64 -9.26 -2.37
CA TYR A 119 3.94 -10.13 -3.31
C TYR A 119 4.01 -9.63 -4.75
N LEU A 120 4.08 -8.33 -4.96
CA LEU A 120 4.24 -7.76 -6.30
C LEU A 120 5.53 -8.25 -6.97
N VAL A 121 6.64 -8.28 -6.23
CA VAL A 121 7.95 -8.69 -6.75
C VAL A 121 8.10 -10.20 -6.85
N PHE A 122 7.53 -10.97 -5.93
CA PHE A 122 7.79 -12.42 -5.85
C PHE A 122 6.67 -13.29 -6.42
N ASP A 123 5.41 -12.81 -6.39
CA ASP A 123 4.26 -13.63 -6.80
C ASP A 123 3.58 -13.10 -8.08
N SER A 124 3.40 -11.77 -8.21
CA SER A 124 2.69 -11.19 -9.37
C SER A 124 3.53 -11.22 -10.63
N TYR A 125 4.75 -10.76 -10.54
CA TYR A 125 5.79 -10.95 -11.54
C TYR A 125 7.11 -11.20 -10.82
N PRO A 126 7.61 -12.44 -10.78
CA PRO A 126 8.91 -12.74 -10.18
C PRO A 126 10.03 -12.07 -10.99
N ILE A 127 10.49 -10.90 -10.50
CA ILE A 127 11.51 -10.12 -11.18
C ILE A 127 12.78 -10.93 -11.33
N GLN A 128 13.31 -11.00 -12.58
CA GLN A 128 14.59 -11.61 -12.86
C GLN A 128 15.70 -10.58 -12.83
N LYS A 129 16.93 -11.02 -12.51
CA LYS A 129 18.10 -10.12 -12.54
C LYS A 129 18.26 -9.47 -13.92
N GLY A 130 18.31 -8.15 -13.93
CA GLY A 130 18.43 -7.35 -15.15
C GLY A 130 17.11 -6.99 -15.83
N ASP A 131 15.96 -7.47 -15.33
CA ASP A 131 14.67 -7.01 -15.86
C ASP A 131 14.45 -5.53 -15.57
N TRP A 132 14.11 -4.77 -16.60
CA TRP A 132 13.59 -3.42 -16.44
C TRP A 132 12.11 -3.46 -16.05
N VAL A 133 11.76 -2.74 -15.00
CA VAL A 133 10.38 -2.61 -14.52
C VAL A 133 10.02 -1.15 -14.26
N ILE A 134 8.76 -0.80 -14.47
CA ILE A 134 8.24 0.53 -14.08
C ILE A 134 7.54 0.42 -12.73
N VAL A 135 7.85 1.36 -11.82
CA VAL A 135 7.15 1.56 -10.55
C VAL A 135 6.49 2.93 -10.59
N HIS A 136 5.16 2.96 -10.72
CA HIS A 136 4.41 4.21 -10.65
C HIS A 136 4.25 4.72 -9.22
N ALA A 137 4.17 6.06 -9.06
CA ALA A 137 4.08 6.73 -7.76
C ALA A 137 5.19 6.28 -6.78
N ALA A 138 6.43 6.21 -7.26
CA ALA A 138 7.56 5.58 -6.58
C ALA A 138 7.91 6.22 -5.22
N ALA A 139 7.56 7.48 -4.98
CA ALA A 139 7.72 8.15 -3.67
C ALA A 139 6.59 7.88 -2.68
N GLY A 140 5.57 7.10 -3.07
CA GLY A 140 4.49 6.66 -2.18
C GLY A 140 4.90 5.48 -1.31
N GLY A 141 4.05 5.13 -0.34
CA GLY A 141 4.38 4.09 0.63
C GLY A 141 4.73 2.73 0.02
N VAL A 142 3.89 2.21 -0.91
CA VAL A 142 4.22 0.96 -1.62
C VAL A 142 5.38 1.17 -2.57
N GLY A 143 5.42 2.29 -3.32
CA GLY A 143 6.43 2.55 -4.34
C GLY A 143 7.86 2.55 -3.80
N LEU A 144 8.10 3.17 -2.64
CA LEU A 144 9.40 3.18 -1.98
C LEU A 144 9.87 1.77 -1.59
N LEU A 145 8.98 0.94 -1.05
CA LEU A 145 9.32 -0.41 -0.62
C LEU A 145 9.45 -1.36 -1.82
N LEU A 146 8.60 -1.19 -2.83
CA LEU A 146 8.65 -1.96 -4.07
C LEU A 146 9.97 -1.70 -4.82
N THR A 147 10.40 -0.45 -4.93
CA THR A 147 11.69 -0.10 -5.52
C THR A 147 12.84 -0.81 -4.80
N GLN A 148 12.88 -0.76 -3.46
CA GLN A 148 13.93 -1.42 -2.68
C GLN A 148 13.94 -2.94 -2.89
N ILE A 149 12.77 -3.59 -2.84
CA ILE A 149 12.68 -5.05 -3.01
C ILE A 149 13.03 -5.44 -4.47
N ALA A 150 12.60 -4.67 -5.47
CA ALA A 150 12.97 -4.91 -6.86
C ALA A 150 14.49 -4.82 -7.08
N LYS A 151 15.14 -3.84 -6.45
CA LYS A 151 16.61 -3.70 -6.47
C LYS A 151 17.31 -4.85 -5.74
N LEU A 152 16.75 -5.32 -4.62
CA LEU A 152 17.30 -6.44 -3.85
C LEU A 152 17.39 -7.73 -4.68
N VAL A 153 16.42 -7.97 -5.57
CA VAL A 153 16.42 -9.16 -6.46
C VAL A 153 17.18 -8.93 -7.76
N GLY A 154 17.80 -7.76 -7.94
CA GLY A 154 18.63 -7.44 -9.10
C GLY A 154 17.87 -6.84 -10.30
N GLY A 155 16.64 -6.38 -10.10
CA GLY A 155 15.88 -5.63 -11.09
C GLY A 155 16.44 -4.23 -11.35
N CYS A 156 16.15 -3.70 -12.54
CA CYS A 156 16.38 -2.31 -12.92
C CYS A 156 15.06 -1.55 -12.86
N VAL A 157 15.00 -0.45 -12.11
CA VAL A 157 13.76 0.26 -11.80
C VAL A 157 13.70 1.61 -12.49
N ILE A 158 12.67 1.79 -13.32
CA ILE A 158 12.23 3.09 -13.83
C ILE A 158 11.08 3.56 -12.92
N ALA A 159 11.33 4.58 -12.13
CA ALA A 159 10.34 5.19 -11.25
C ALA A 159 9.55 6.29 -11.97
N THR A 160 8.29 6.52 -11.59
CA THR A 160 7.60 7.75 -11.98
C THR A 160 7.27 8.60 -10.77
N ALA A 161 7.50 9.91 -10.90
CA ALA A 161 7.24 10.90 -9.86
C ALA A 161 6.65 12.18 -10.44
N SER A 162 5.87 12.93 -9.63
CA SER A 162 5.15 14.14 -10.07
C SER A 162 5.87 15.45 -9.73
N THR A 163 6.92 15.41 -8.94
CA THR A 163 7.72 16.59 -8.52
C THR A 163 9.18 16.20 -8.40
N ASP A 164 10.08 17.18 -8.51
CA ASP A 164 11.53 16.97 -8.38
C ASP A 164 11.91 16.40 -7.01
N GLU A 165 11.25 16.83 -5.93
CA GLU A 165 11.47 16.30 -4.59
C GLU A 165 11.14 14.80 -4.53
N LYS A 166 10.00 14.39 -5.11
CA LYS A 166 9.62 12.97 -5.18
C LYS A 166 10.52 12.17 -6.11
N ALA A 167 10.99 12.78 -7.18
CA ALA A 167 11.97 12.18 -8.08
C ALA A 167 13.29 11.92 -7.37
N GLN A 168 13.76 12.90 -6.58
CA GLN A 168 14.98 12.72 -5.80
C GLN A 168 14.81 11.61 -4.75
N LEU A 169 13.67 11.57 -4.04
CA LEU A 169 13.39 10.51 -3.10
C LEU A 169 13.36 9.11 -3.75
N ALA A 170 12.84 9.00 -4.97
CA ALA A 170 12.86 7.73 -5.71
C ALA A 170 14.31 7.31 -6.08
N ARG A 171 15.18 8.26 -6.50
CA ARG A 171 16.61 7.99 -6.73
C ARG A 171 17.32 7.54 -5.46
N ASP A 172 17.11 8.25 -4.36
CA ASP A 172 17.71 7.94 -3.06
C ASP A 172 17.27 6.54 -2.54
N THR A 173 16.12 6.07 -3.01
CA THR A 173 15.57 4.74 -2.69
C THR A 173 16.15 3.64 -3.59
N GLY A 174 16.86 3.99 -4.67
CA GLY A 174 17.56 3.05 -5.54
C GLY A 174 16.94 2.90 -6.94
N ALA A 175 16.01 3.77 -7.35
CA ALA A 175 15.56 3.79 -8.74
C ALA A 175 16.72 4.13 -9.68
N ASP A 176 16.90 3.35 -10.75
CA ASP A 176 17.96 3.56 -11.74
C ASP A 176 17.65 4.76 -12.62
N GLU A 177 16.37 4.93 -12.97
CA GLU A 177 15.88 6.07 -13.75
C GLU A 177 14.59 6.63 -13.15
N VAL A 178 14.37 7.93 -13.30
CA VAL A 178 13.13 8.57 -12.82
C VAL A 178 12.56 9.46 -13.92
N LEU A 179 11.30 9.21 -14.25
CA LEU A 179 10.55 9.90 -15.30
C LEU A 179 9.35 10.68 -14.71
N GLY A 180 8.87 11.67 -15.44
CA GLY A 180 7.54 12.24 -15.26
C GLY A 180 6.45 11.27 -15.77
N TYR A 181 5.19 11.71 -15.68
CA TYR A 181 4.06 10.91 -16.18
C TYR A 181 3.78 11.11 -17.66
N GLU A 182 4.23 12.21 -18.25
CA GLU A 182 4.06 12.51 -19.67
C GLU A 182 5.12 11.78 -20.50
N GLY A 183 4.70 11.03 -21.51
CA GLY A 183 5.60 10.32 -22.44
C GLY A 183 6.45 9.22 -21.82
N PHE A 184 6.13 8.78 -20.60
CA PHE A 184 6.96 7.81 -19.87
C PHE A 184 7.12 6.47 -20.60
N ALA A 185 6.11 6.05 -21.37
CA ALA A 185 6.16 4.74 -22.01
C ALA A 185 7.21 4.66 -23.11
N GLU A 186 7.27 5.66 -23.99
CA GLU A 186 8.28 5.74 -25.04
C GLU A 186 9.68 5.82 -24.44
N ARG A 187 9.86 6.70 -23.45
CA ARG A 187 11.14 6.86 -22.77
C ARG A 187 11.58 5.60 -22.03
N ALA A 188 10.64 4.90 -21.36
CA ALA A 188 10.95 3.63 -20.69
C ALA A 188 11.37 2.53 -21.69
N ARG A 189 10.75 2.49 -22.88
CA ARG A 189 11.19 1.56 -23.94
C ARG A 189 12.61 1.85 -24.40
N GLU A 190 12.95 3.12 -24.61
CA GLU A 190 14.32 3.51 -25.00
C GLU A 190 15.36 3.08 -23.95
N ILE A 191 15.08 3.36 -22.65
CA ILE A 191 15.92 2.97 -21.51
C ILE A 191 16.10 1.45 -21.46
N ALA A 192 15.02 0.69 -21.69
CA ALA A 192 15.02 -0.77 -21.69
C ALA A 192 15.59 -1.41 -22.97
N GLY A 193 16.27 -0.65 -23.84
CA GLY A 193 16.90 -1.17 -25.06
C GLY A 193 15.96 -1.33 -26.26
N GLY A 194 14.78 -0.69 -26.26
CA GLY A 194 13.84 -0.61 -27.38
C GLY A 194 12.71 -1.66 -27.35
N GLU A 195 12.91 -2.82 -26.76
CA GLU A 195 11.85 -3.85 -26.68
C GLU A 195 10.75 -3.52 -25.67
N GLY A 196 11.07 -2.74 -24.64
CA GLY A 196 10.19 -2.37 -23.55
C GLY A 196 10.50 -3.08 -22.24
N VAL A 197 9.74 -2.75 -21.20
CA VAL A 197 9.94 -3.26 -19.83
C VAL A 197 9.24 -4.60 -19.59
N ALA A 198 9.76 -5.38 -18.64
CA ALA A 198 9.21 -6.67 -18.28
C ALA A 198 7.87 -6.57 -17.53
N ALA A 199 7.76 -5.57 -16.65
CA ALA A 199 6.55 -5.35 -15.86
C ALA A 199 6.32 -3.86 -15.59
N VAL A 200 5.04 -3.50 -15.45
CA VAL A 200 4.58 -2.20 -14.96
C VAL A 200 3.77 -2.43 -13.69
N TYR A 201 4.24 -1.89 -12.57
CA TYR A 201 3.55 -1.90 -11.29
C TYR A 201 2.78 -0.59 -11.13
N ASP A 202 1.46 -0.67 -11.28
CA ASP A 202 0.58 0.50 -11.34
C ASP A 202 -0.35 0.59 -10.12
N GLY A 203 -0.08 1.57 -9.26
CA GLY A 203 -0.95 1.98 -8.15
C GLY A 203 -1.80 3.21 -8.48
N VAL A 204 -1.66 3.78 -9.69
CA VAL A 204 -2.28 5.04 -10.11
C VAL A 204 -3.59 4.80 -10.87
N GLY A 205 -3.57 3.96 -11.89
CA GLY A 205 -4.76 3.47 -12.59
C GLY A 205 -5.17 4.29 -13.81
N ARG A 206 -6.29 5.02 -13.74
CA ARG A 206 -6.93 5.67 -14.91
C ARG A 206 -5.94 6.43 -15.80
N THR A 207 -5.03 7.19 -15.22
CA THR A 207 -4.13 8.09 -15.97
C THR A 207 -2.87 7.41 -16.47
N THR A 208 -2.57 6.18 -16.05
CA THR A 208 -1.30 5.49 -16.35
C THR A 208 -1.46 4.15 -17.05
N PHE A 209 -2.59 3.48 -16.85
CA PHE A 209 -2.79 2.10 -17.26
C PHE A 209 -2.56 1.85 -18.76
N TYR A 210 -3.24 2.60 -19.62
CA TYR A 210 -3.16 2.39 -21.07
C TYR A 210 -1.79 2.80 -21.64
N GLU A 211 -1.20 3.85 -21.10
CA GLU A 211 0.16 4.23 -21.46
C GLU A 211 1.19 3.20 -20.97
N GLY A 212 0.97 2.65 -19.77
CA GLY A 212 1.78 1.56 -19.23
C GLY A 212 1.78 0.30 -20.10
N LEU A 213 0.64 -0.06 -20.73
CA LEU A 213 0.60 -1.17 -21.67
C LEU A 213 1.53 -0.97 -22.87
N LYS A 214 1.70 0.28 -23.34
CA LYS A 214 2.61 0.58 -24.46
C LYS A 214 4.09 0.48 -24.08
N ALA A 215 4.42 0.60 -22.78
CA ALA A 215 5.78 0.49 -22.29
C ALA A 215 6.30 -0.96 -22.26
N LEU A 216 5.39 -1.93 -22.23
CA LEU A 216 5.72 -3.35 -22.06
C LEU A 216 6.39 -3.96 -23.28
N ARG A 217 7.32 -4.88 -23.03
CA ARG A 217 7.85 -5.80 -24.05
C ARG A 217 6.79 -6.89 -24.37
N PRO A 218 6.95 -7.65 -25.46
CA PRO A 218 6.12 -8.85 -25.69
C PRO A 218 6.12 -9.76 -24.44
N PHE A 219 4.96 -10.31 -24.09
CA PHE A 219 4.71 -11.11 -22.88
C PHE A 219 4.97 -10.36 -21.57
N GLY A 220 5.00 -9.00 -21.61
CA GLY A 220 5.16 -8.17 -20.42
C GLY A 220 3.90 -8.15 -19.53
N HIS A 221 4.08 -7.77 -18.28
CA HIS A 221 3.05 -7.83 -17.24
C HIS A 221 2.60 -6.44 -16.80
N MET A 222 1.33 -6.12 -17.00
CA MET A 222 0.65 -4.99 -16.38
C MET A 222 0.04 -5.41 -15.05
N ILE A 223 0.54 -4.89 -13.94
CA ILE A 223 0.11 -5.25 -12.60
C ILE A 223 -0.56 -4.02 -11.95
N LEU A 224 -1.87 -3.94 -12.08
CA LEU A 224 -2.70 -2.86 -11.54
C LEU A 224 -3.06 -3.18 -10.09
N TYR A 225 -2.24 -2.76 -9.12
CA TYR A 225 -2.48 -3.04 -7.70
C TYR A 225 -3.25 -1.93 -6.96
N GLY A 226 -3.41 -0.75 -7.57
CA GLY A 226 -4.15 0.39 -7.00
C GLY A 226 -4.83 1.22 -8.08
N ALA A 227 -5.63 2.21 -7.65
CA ALA A 227 -6.37 3.09 -8.55
C ALA A 227 -6.50 4.51 -7.95
N SER A 228 -5.39 5.11 -7.51
CA SER A 228 -5.41 6.42 -6.84
C SER A 228 -5.91 7.57 -7.73
N SER A 229 -5.87 7.43 -9.06
CA SER A 229 -6.50 8.36 -10.02
C SER A 229 -7.89 7.92 -10.50
N GLY A 230 -8.39 6.81 -10.00
CA GLY A 230 -9.62 6.14 -10.43
C GLY A 230 -9.34 4.86 -11.23
N GLN A 231 -10.39 4.06 -11.43
CA GLN A 231 -10.31 2.85 -12.26
C GLN A 231 -10.04 3.22 -13.72
N PRO A 232 -9.21 2.45 -14.45
CA PRO A 232 -9.08 2.59 -15.89
C PRO A 232 -10.40 2.24 -16.59
N ASP A 233 -10.56 2.72 -17.81
CA ASP A 233 -11.68 2.33 -18.67
C ASP A 233 -11.67 0.81 -18.95
N PRO A 234 -12.80 0.21 -19.35
CA PRO A 234 -12.88 -1.21 -19.65
C PRO A 234 -11.86 -1.66 -20.71
N LEU A 235 -11.08 -2.71 -20.39
CA LEU A 235 -10.05 -3.24 -21.26
C LEU A 235 -10.63 -4.17 -22.34
N GLN A 236 -10.35 -3.85 -23.61
CA GLN A 236 -10.62 -4.74 -24.73
C GLN A 236 -9.49 -5.78 -24.85
N LEU A 237 -9.80 -7.07 -24.68
CA LEU A 237 -8.79 -8.14 -24.64
C LEU A 237 -7.95 -8.23 -25.93
N MET A 238 -8.50 -7.88 -27.09
CA MET A 238 -7.75 -7.86 -28.34
C MET A 238 -6.58 -6.87 -28.33
N LEU A 239 -6.65 -5.82 -27.49
CA LEU A 239 -5.53 -4.91 -27.30
C LEU A 239 -4.30 -5.64 -26.77
N LEU A 240 -4.47 -6.58 -25.83
CA LEU A 240 -3.36 -7.35 -25.26
C LEU A 240 -2.65 -8.19 -26.32
N ALA A 241 -3.42 -8.85 -27.19
CA ALA A 241 -2.88 -9.64 -28.30
C ALA A 241 -2.07 -8.76 -29.27
N LYS A 242 -2.63 -7.61 -29.68
CA LYS A 242 -1.98 -6.68 -30.61
C LYS A 242 -0.75 -5.99 -30.03
N SER A 243 -0.69 -5.83 -28.70
CA SER A 243 0.43 -5.18 -28.00
C SER A 243 1.54 -6.17 -27.61
N GLY A 244 1.52 -7.42 -28.09
CA GLY A 244 2.56 -8.38 -27.82
C GLY A 244 2.17 -9.49 -26.85
N SER A 245 0.91 -9.92 -26.84
CA SER A 245 0.39 -10.99 -25.96
C SER A 245 0.63 -10.70 -24.48
N LEU A 246 0.25 -9.52 -24.05
CA LEU A 246 0.51 -9.02 -22.68
C LEU A 246 -0.30 -9.76 -21.63
N TYR A 247 0.22 -9.80 -20.41
CA TYR A 247 -0.50 -10.24 -19.23
C TYR A 247 -1.05 -9.02 -18.46
N VAL A 248 -2.25 -9.13 -17.91
CA VAL A 248 -2.85 -8.13 -17.02
C VAL A 248 -3.30 -8.83 -15.75
N GLN A 249 -2.90 -8.29 -14.61
CA GLN A 249 -3.29 -8.77 -13.29
C GLN A 249 -3.84 -7.63 -12.44
N ARG A 250 -4.92 -7.90 -11.69
CA ARG A 250 -5.45 -7.04 -10.63
C ARG A 250 -5.35 -7.77 -9.29
N PRO A 251 -4.15 -7.81 -8.66
CA PRO A 251 -3.94 -8.55 -7.43
C PRO A 251 -4.50 -7.78 -6.22
N THR A 252 -4.81 -8.52 -5.15
CA THR A 252 -5.16 -7.94 -3.86
C THR A 252 -4.33 -8.57 -2.75
N LEU A 253 -3.90 -7.78 -1.77
CA LEU A 253 -3.18 -8.30 -0.61
C LEU A 253 -4.04 -9.31 0.17
N GLN A 254 -5.36 -9.13 0.20
CA GLN A 254 -6.28 -10.05 0.87
C GLN A 254 -6.15 -11.48 0.35
N THR A 255 -6.01 -11.67 -0.98
CA THR A 255 -5.78 -13.01 -1.57
C THR A 255 -4.45 -13.60 -1.10
N HIS A 256 -3.40 -12.78 -1.03
CA HIS A 256 -2.06 -13.21 -0.63
C HIS A 256 -1.90 -13.42 0.88
N THR A 257 -2.87 -12.99 1.69
CA THR A 257 -2.90 -13.12 3.16
C THR A 257 -4.22 -13.73 3.64
N ARG A 258 -4.83 -14.61 2.83
CA ARG A 258 -6.17 -15.16 3.07
C ARG A 258 -6.26 -16.09 4.28
N THR A 259 -5.15 -16.69 4.70
CA THR A 259 -5.08 -17.49 5.92
C THR A 259 -4.11 -16.89 6.93
N PRO A 260 -4.26 -17.17 8.24
CA PRO A 260 -3.34 -16.68 9.26
C PRO A 260 -1.87 -17.06 9.00
N GLU A 261 -1.62 -18.25 8.46
CA GLU A 261 -0.27 -18.74 8.14
C GLU A 261 0.37 -17.90 7.02
N LEU A 262 -0.38 -17.65 5.92
CA LEU A 262 0.08 -16.82 4.81
C LEU A 262 0.33 -15.38 5.25
N LEU A 263 -0.55 -14.84 6.12
CA LEU A 263 -0.38 -13.50 6.69
C LEU A 263 0.91 -13.43 7.50
N ARG A 264 1.10 -14.33 8.46
CA ARG A 264 2.25 -14.35 9.36
C ARG A 264 3.57 -14.64 8.63
N ASP A 265 3.58 -15.59 7.68
CA ASP A 265 4.79 -15.88 6.90
C ASP A 265 5.23 -14.67 6.07
N ARG A 266 4.29 -13.98 5.40
CA ARG A 266 4.63 -12.80 4.62
C ARG A 266 5.06 -11.63 5.49
N ALA A 267 4.38 -11.40 6.62
CA ALA A 267 4.76 -10.38 7.57
C ALA A 267 6.15 -10.64 8.18
N ARG A 268 6.45 -11.88 8.55
CA ARG A 268 7.78 -12.30 9.03
C ARG A 268 8.86 -11.96 8.02
N LYS A 269 8.68 -12.29 6.73
CA LYS A 269 9.64 -11.96 5.67
C LYS A 269 9.88 -10.45 5.54
N VAL A 270 8.82 -9.64 5.66
CA VAL A 270 8.95 -8.18 5.63
C VAL A 270 9.70 -7.67 6.87
N PHE A 271 9.35 -8.14 8.06
CA PHE A 271 10.04 -7.73 9.29
C PHE A 271 11.51 -8.18 9.31
N GLU A 272 11.84 -9.35 8.78
CA GLU A 272 13.24 -9.79 8.62
C GLU A 272 14.04 -8.81 7.74
N LEU A 273 13.48 -8.33 6.63
CA LEU A 273 14.14 -7.32 5.81
C LEU A 273 14.30 -5.97 6.53
N VAL A 274 13.35 -5.62 7.40
CA VAL A 274 13.40 -4.40 8.21
C VAL A 274 14.48 -4.52 9.30
N THR A 275 14.48 -5.60 10.07
CA THR A 275 15.45 -5.80 11.18
C THR A 275 16.88 -5.95 10.67
N GLN A 276 17.08 -6.53 9.50
CA GLN A 276 18.37 -6.58 8.80
C GLN A 276 18.82 -5.23 8.23
N GLY A 277 17.98 -4.18 8.28
CA GLY A 277 18.25 -2.87 7.68
C GLY A 277 18.23 -2.85 6.15
N THR A 278 17.83 -3.96 5.52
CA THR A 278 17.72 -4.09 4.06
C THR A 278 16.54 -3.29 3.53
N LEU A 279 15.40 -3.30 4.23
CA LEU A 279 14.21 -2.52 3.88
C LEU A 279 14.08 -1.32 4.83
N LYS A 280 14.28 -0.12 4.27
CA LYS A 280 14.18 1.13 5.02
C LYS A 280 12.77 1.68 4.95
N ILE A 281 12.13 1.81 6.10
CA ILE A 281 10.76 2.30 6.22
C ILE A 281 10.75 3.82 6.35
N ARG A 282 10.03 4.49 5.42
CA ARG A 282 9.82 5.94 5.49
C ARG A 282 8.44 6.25 6.04
N ILE A 283 8.41 6.90 7.21
CA ILE A 283 7.20 7.51 7.76
C ILE A 283 7.22 8.98 7.34
N GLY A 284 6.30 9.33 6.45
CA GLY A 284 6.26 10.66 5.84
C GLY A 284 5.51 11.69 6.67
N ALA A 285 4.51 11.24 7.43
CA ALA A 285 3.76 12.12 8.34
C ALA A 285 3.14 11.35 9.49
N ARG A 286 2.96 12.04 10.61
CA ARG A 286 2.22 11.60 11.79
C ARG A 286 1.18 12.65 12.13
N TYR A 287 -0.04 12.23 12.37
CA TYR A 287 -1.14 13.08 12.81
C TYR A 287 -1.75 12.52 14.09
N PRO A 288 -2.18 13.35 15.04
CA PRO A 288 -3.11 12.90 16.08
C PRO A 288 -4.36 12.28 15.43
N LEU A 289 -4.95 11.26 16.04
CA LEU A 289 -6.16 10.60 15.54
C LEU A 289 -7.29 11.62 15.24
N ALA A 290 -7.42 12.64 16.09
CA ALA A 290 -8.35 13.76 15.88
C ALA A 290 -8.13 14.56 14.58
N LYS A 291 -6.99 14.38 13.91
CA LYS A 291 -6.64 15.02 12.64
C LYS A 291 -6.73 14.06 11.43
N ALA A 292 -7.42 12.94 11.57
CA ALA A 292 -7.59 11.95 10.48
C ALA A 292 -8.18 12.57 9.21
N ARG A 293 -9.10 13.54 9.33
CA ARG A 293 -9.60 14.31 8.19
C ARG A 293 -8.46 14.97 7.41
N GLN A 294 -7.57 15.69 8.10
CA GLN A 294 -6.41 16.35 7.48
C GLN A 294 -5.46 15.34 6.84
N ALA A 295 -5.23 14.19 7.48
CA ALA A 295 -4.41 13.12 6.91
C ALA A 295 -4.98 12.58 5.59
N HIS A 296 -6.32 12.42 5.50
CA HIS A 296 -7.00 12.03 4.27
C HIS A 296 -6.96 13.10 3.18
N GLU A 297 -7.10 14.38 3.55
CA GLU A 297 -6.96 15.52 2.63
C GLU A 297 -5.55 15.57 2.03
N ASP A 298 -4.51 15.45 2.84
CA ASP A 298 -3.12 15.51 2.39
C ASP A 298 -2.73 14.29 1.56
N LEU A 299 -3.20 13.10 1.93
CA LEU A 299 -3.02 11.88 1.13
C LEU A 299 -3.72 12.01 -0.24
N GLY A 300 -4.99 12.43 -0.26
CA GLY A 300 -5.77 12.63 -1.48
C GLY A 300 -5.19 13.69 -2.40
N ALA A 301 -4.66 14.77 -1.84
CA ALA A 301 -3.95 15.84 -2.55
C ALA A 301 -2.51 15.44 -2.97
N ARG A 302 -2.07 14.21 -2.69
CA ARG A 302 -0.73 13.70 -3.02
C ARG A 302 0.42 14.53 -2.42
N LYS A 303 0.19 15.17 -1.28
CA LYS A 303 1.21 15.96 -0.56
C LYS A 303 2.16 15.07 0.27
N THR A 304 1.77 13.81 0.54
CA THR A 304 2.51 12.90 1.39
C THR A 304 3.49 12.03 0.61
N THR A 305 4.55 11.57 1.29
CA THR A 305 5.49 10.56 0.82
C THR A 305 5.60 9.45 1.87
N GLY A 306 5.92 8.21 1.45
CA GLY A 306 5.99 7.09 2.41
C GLY A 306 4.67 6.81 3.11
N LYS A 307 4.73 6.38 4.37
CA LYS A 307 3.58 6.05 5.20
C LYS A 307 3.06 7.26 5.97
N VAL A 308 1.75 7.36 6.08
CA VAL A 308 1.04 8.29 6.99
C VAL A 308 0.48 7.49 8.16
N LEU A 309 0.68 8.00 9.37
CA LEU A 309 0.26 7.39 10.62
C LEU A 309 -0.71 8.30 11.38
N LEU A 310 -1.65 7.69 12.10
CA LEU A 310 -2.50 8.33 13.10
C LEU A 310 -2.12 7.81 14.48
N LEU A 311 -2.02 8.73 15.43
CA LEU A 311 -1.71 8.44 16.84
C LEU A 311 -2.95 8.71 17.66
N PRO A 312 -3.53 7.69 18.33
CA PRO A 312 -4.65 7.84 19.25
C PRO A 312 -4.41 8.76 20.41
#